data_e218e50ac2d1795df721f2e412fabc8a
#
_entry.id   e218e50ac2d1795df721f2e412fabc8a
#
_cell.length_a   1.000
_cell.length_b   1.000
_cell.length_c   1.000
_cell.angle_alpha   90.00
_cell.angle_beta   90.00
_cell.angle_gamma   90.00
#
_symmetry.space_group_name_H-M   'P 1'
#
loop_
_entity.id
_entity.type
_entity.pdbx_description
1 polymer ?
#
loop_
_entity_poly.entity_id
_entity_poly.type
_entity_poly.pdbx_seq_one_letter_code
_entity_poly.pdbx_strand_id
1 'polypeptide(L)'
;MRSARQTTAAFDADQLAADIEGDPQAIRIIDAALAEFRDHGIDRVRMEHIARRAGLHRATVYRAFPSKDLLVTTALTVWLRRVLSGITTAVADHTDVRDRAAEGFAIALRTLRTDPLTNRILLADEGGQPF
;
A
#
# COMPACT_ATOMS: atom_id res chain seq x y z
N MET A 1 -22.64 -4.32 21.67
CA MET A 1 -22.85 -4.59 20.25
C MET A 1 -22.51 -3.41 19.34
N ARG A 2 -23.04 -2.25 19.63
CA ARG A 2 -22.76 -1.06 18.86
C ARG A 2 -21.30 -0.61 18.95
N SER A 3 -20.69 -0.79 20.12
CA SER A 3 -19.28 -0.42 20.32
C SER A 3 -18.33 -1.22 19.43
N ALA A 4 -18.61 -2.51 19.24
CA ALA A 4 -17.79 -3.34 18.36
C ALA A 4 -17.89 -2.88 16.90
N ARG A 5 -19.07 -2.46 16.47
CA ARG A 5 -19.25 -1.91 15.12
C ARG A 5 -18.50 -0.59 14.95
N GLN A 6 -18.56 0.27 15.95
CA GLN A 6 -17.89 1.56 15.91
C GLN A 6 -16.39 1.39 15.87
N THR A 7 -15.84 0.44 16.61
CA THR A 7 -14.42 0.13 16.59
C THR A 7 -14.00 -0.38 15.20
N THR A 8 -14.79 -1.25 14.60
CA THR A 8 -14.53 -1.77 13.26
C THR A 8 -14.67 -0.67 12.20
N ALA A 9 -15.65 0.22 12.37
CA ALA A 9 -15.91 1.31 11.43
C ALA A 9 -14.82 2.38 11.49
N ALA A 10 -14.01 2.44 12.54
CA ALA A 10 -12.96 3.44 12.69
C ALA A 10 -11.87 3.31 11.62
N PHE A 11 -11.64 2.10 11.13
CA PHE A 11 -10.72 1.88 10.02
C PHE A 11 -11.17 0.66 9.22
N ASP A 12 -11.78 0.92 8.07
CA ASP A 12 -12.16 -0.11 7.12
C ASP A 12 -11.24 0.00 5.90
N ALA A 13 -10.23 -0.86 5.87
CA ALA A 13 -9.24 -0.87 4.81
C ALA A 13 -9.86 -1.19 3.44
N ASP A 14 -10.87 -2.04 3.43
CA ASP A 14 -11.54 -2.41 2.18
C ASP A 14 -12.33 -1.24 1.61
N GLN A 15 -13.06 -0.54 2.47
CA GLN A 15 -13.81 0.63 2.06
C GLN A 15 -12.88 1.76 1.62
N LEU A 16 -11.79 1.98 2.36
CA LEU A 16 -10.80 2.99 2.00
C LEU A 16 -10.21 2.71 0.62
N ALA A 17 -9.81 1.47 0.38
CA ALA A 17 -9.23 1.09 -0.91
C ALA A 17 -10.25 1.22 -2.04
N ALA A 18 -11.50 0.86 -1.80
CA ALA A 18 -12.56 1.01 -2.80
C ALA A 18 -12.80 2.48 -3.15
N ASP A 19 -12.82 3.35 -2.13
CA ASP A 19 -13.00 4.79 -2.34
C ASP A 19 -11.84 5.38 -3.14
N ILE A 20 -10.61 4.96 -2.83
CA ILE A 20 -9.41 5.42 -3.55
C ILE A 20 -9.42 4.93 -4.99
N GLU A 21 -9.76 3.66 -5.22
CA GLU A 21 -9.80 3.09 -6.56
C GLU A 21 -10.87 3.74 -7.45
N GLY A 22 -11.92 4.27 -6.84
CA GLY A 22 -12.98 5.02 -7.54
C GLY A 22 -12.60 6.45 -7.86
N ASP A 23 -11.49 6.96 -7.35
CA ASP A 23 -11.04 8.34 -7.55
C ASP A 23 -9.73 8.36 -8.35
N PRO A 24 -9.78 8.73 -9.65
CA PRO A 24 -8.57 8.77 -10.48
C PRO A 24 -7.47 9.68 -9.96
N GLN A 25 -7.82 10.80 -9.35
CA GLN A 25 -6.83 11.71 -8.78
C GLN A 25 -6.15 11.09 -7.56
N ALA A 26 -6.92 10.46 -6.67
CA ALA A 26 -6.36 9.78 -5.50
C ALA A 26 -5.42 8.65 -5.92
N ILE A 27 -5.81 7.84 -6.89
CA ILE A 27 -4.95 6.76 -7.41
C ILE A 27 -3.65 7.33 -7.99
N ARG A 28 -3.73 8.44 -8.71
CA ARG A 28 -2.55 9.09 -9.26
C ARG A 28 -1.58 9.53 -8.17
N ILE A 29 -2.10 10.08 -7.08
CA ILE A 29 -1.29 10.46 -5.92
C ILE A 29 -0.68 9.23 -5.25
N ILE A 30 -1.47 8.18 -5.05
CA ILE A 30 -1.02 6.93 -4.44
C ILE A 30 0.09 6.28 -5.28
N ASP A 31 -0.08 6.20 -6.58
CA ASP A 31 0.92 5.60 -7.46
C ASP A 31 2.22 6.41 -7.44
N ALA A 32 2.13 7.73 -7.44
CA ALA A 32 3.28 8.61 -7.31
C ALA A 32 3.98 8.41 -5.96
N ALA A 33 3.21 8.31 -4.88
CA ALA A 33 3.75 8.07 -3.55
C ALA A 33 4.49 6.74 -3.48
N LEU A 34 3.89 5.67 -3.97
CA LEU A 34 4.53 4.35 -3.96
C LEU A 34 5.82 4.34 -4.77
N ALA A 35 5.85 5.02 -5.92
CA ALA A 35 7.05 5.14 -6.73
C ALA A 35 8.16 5.90 -5.99
N GLU A 36 7.82 7.01 -5.33
CA GLU A 36 8.79 7.77 -4.52
C GLU A 36 9.31 6.94 -3.35
N PHE A 37 8.43 6.18 -2.69
CA PHE A 37 8.85 5.33 -1.58
C PHE A 37 9.80 4.22 -2.04
N ARG A 38 9.59 3.65 -3.23
CA ARG A 38 10.49 2.65 -3.79
C ARG A 38 11.87 3.24 -4.11
N ASP A 39 11.89 4.43 -4.66
CA ASP A 39 13.13 5.05 -5.12
C ASP A 39 13.96 5.64 -3.97
N HIS A 40 13.30 6.25 -2.99
CA HIS A 40 13.99 7.05 -1.97
C HIS A 40 13.76 6.60 -0.53
N GLY A 41 12.79 5.73 -0.29
CA GLY A 41 12.39 5.32 1.06
C GLY A 41 11.37 6.28 1.67
N ILE A 42 10.51 5.73 2.54
CA ILE A 42 9.37 6.46 3.10
C ILE A 42 9.80 7.70 3.89
N ASP A 43 10.89 7.57 4.67
CA ASP A 43 11.33 8.65 5.57
C ASP A 43 11.84 9.87 4.83
N ARG A 44 12.43 9.68 3.64
CA ARG A 44 13.06 10.75 2.87
C ARG A 44 12.10 11.47 1.93
N VAL A 45 10.95 10.88 1.66
CA VAL A 45 9.99 11.45 0.73
C VAL A 45 9.17 12.54 1.40
N ARG A 46 8.98 13.64 0.68
CA ARG A 46 8.13 14.77 1.10
C ARG A 46 6.93 14.88 0.20
N MET A 47 5.87 15.53 0.70
CA MET A 47 4.63 15.72 -0.05
C MET A 47 4.87 16.44 -1.38
N GLU A 48 5.79 17.38 -1.43
CA GLU A 48 6.14 18.09 -2.66
C GLU A 48 6.77 17.20 -3.72
N HIS A 49 7.53 16.17 -3.31
CA HIS A 49 8.09 15.19 -4.24
C HIS A 49 6.97 14.37 -4.89
N ILE A 50 6.01 13.98 -4.07
CA ILE A 50 4.86 13.21 -4.54
C ILE A 50 4.02 14.04 -5.50
N ALA A 51 3.74 15.31 -5.15
CA ALA A 51 2.99 16.23 -6.00
C ALA A 51 3.67 16.40 -7.36
N ARG A 52 4.98 16.60 -7.36
CA ARG A 52 5.75 16.75 -8.59
C ARG A 52 5.67 15.52 -9.46
N ARG A 53 5.85 14.33 -8.88
CA ARG A 53 5.77 13.08 -9.63
C ARG A 53 4.36 12.84 -10.18
N ALA A 54 3.34 13.21 -9.41
CA ALA A 54 1.94 13.08 -9.82
C ALA A 54 1.54 14.12 -10.87
N GLY A 55 2.35 15.15 -11.08
CA GLY A 55 2.01 16.25 -11.96
C GLY A 55 0.89 17.12 -11.41
N LEU A 56 0.81 17.27 -10.09
CA LEU A 56 -0.23 18.03 -9.39
C LEU A 56 0.40 19.13 -8.54
N HIS A 57 -0.41 20.13 -8.21
CA HIS A 57 0.00 21.15 -7.26
C HIS A 57 0.03 20.57 -5.84
N ARG A 58 0.95 21.07 -5.03
CA ARG A 58 1.07 20.69 -3.64
C ARG A 58 -0.25 20.84 -2.88
N ALA A 59 -0.98 21.94 -3.12
CA ALA A 59 -2.27 22.17 -2.50
C ALA A 59 -3.29 21.09 -2.83
N THR A 60 -3.26 20.58 -4.06
CA THR A 60 -4.14 19.50 -4.51
C THR A 60 -3.87 18.21 -3.73
N VAL A 61 -2.59 17.88 -3.55
CA VAL A 61 -2.19 16.69 -2.79
C VAL A 61 -2.60 16.81 -1.32
N TYR A 62 -2.35 17.98 -0.70
CA TYR A 62 -2.74 18.22 0.70
C TYR A 62 -4.25 18.23 0.91
N ARG A 63 -5.01 18.60 -0.11
CA ARG A 63 -6.48 18.53 -0.03
C ARG A 63 -6.96 17.10 -0.01
N ALA A 64 -6.35 16.23 -0.80
CA ALA A 64 -6.69 14.81 -0.85
C ALA A 64 -6.16 14.06 0.38
N PHE A 65 -4.93 14.37 0.80
CA PHE A 65 -4.26 13.73 1.91
C PHE A 65 -3.63 14.81 2.80
N PRO A 66 -4.32 15.21 3.88
CA PRO A 66 -3.88 16.34 4.71
C PRO A 66 -2.55 16.14 5.42
N SER A 67 -2.07 14.91 5.56
CA SER A 67 -0.79 14.64 6.19
C SER A 67 -0.03 13.55 5.46
N LYS A 68 1.30 13.55 5.61
CA LYS A 68 2.15 12.50 5.05
C LYS A 68 1.80 11.14 5.68
N ASP A 69 1.54 11.10 6.98
CA ASP A 69 1.21 9.85 7.68
C ASP A 69 -0.05 9.23 7.09
N LEU A 70 -1.07 10.02 6.81
CA LEU A 70 -2.30 9.54 6.18
C LEU A 70 -2.00 9.01 4.78
N LEU A 71 -1.20 9.73 4.00
CA LEU A 71 -0.82 9.30 2.66
C LEU A 71 -0.02 7.99 2.69
N VAL A 72 0.94 7.88 3.60
CA VAL A 72 1.74 6.64 3.77
C VAL A 72 0.82 5.47 4.11
N THR A 73 -0.02 5.62 5.12
CA THR A 73 -0.94 4.56 5.55
C THR A 73 -1.85 4.13 4.40
N THR A 74 -2.43 5.09 3.69
CA THR A 74 -3.33 4.80 2.57
C THR A 74 -2.57 4.11 1.42
N ALA A 75 -1.39 4.61 1.08
CA ALA A 75 -0.59 4.04 0.00
C ALA A 75 -0.18 2.60 0.31
N LEU A 76 0.25 2.34 1.53
CA LEU A 76 0.64 0.98 1.93
C LEU A 76 -0.56 0.04 1.97
N THR A 77 -1.73 0.52 2.39
CA THR A 77 -2.97 -0.25 2.37
C THR A 77 -3.35 -0.65 0.93
N VAL A 78 -3.31 0.30 0.02
CA VAL A 78 -3.60 0.05 -1.40
C VAL A 78 -2.58 -0.93 -1.99
N TRP A 79 -1.30 -0.72 -1.70
CA TRP A 79 -0.23 -1.61 -2.17
C TRP A 79 -0.46 -3.04 -1.68
N LEU A 80 -0.72 -3.20 -0.38
CA LEU A 80 -0.96 -4.53 0.20
C LEU A 80 -2.16 -5.22 -0.45
N ARG A 81 -3.24 -4.49 -0.66
CA ARG A 81 -4.42 -5.04 -1.33
C ARG A 81 -4.10 -5.50 -2.75
N ARG A 82 -3.32 -4.73 -3.49
CA ARG A 82 -2.89 -5.10 -4.85
C ARG A 82 -2.07 -6.38 -4.84
N VAL A 83 -1.15 -6.53 -3.87
CA VAL A 83 -0.35 -7.74 -3.71
C VAL A 83 -1.24 -8.94 -3.41
N LEU A 84 -2.14 -8.81 -2.43
CA LEU A 84 -3.05 -9.89 -2.04
C LEU A 84 -4.00 -10.27 -3.18
N SER A 85 -4.52 -9.28 -3.89
CA SER A 85 -5.40 -9.51 -5.05
C SER A 85 -4.65 -10.24 -6.16
N GLY A 86 -3.40 -9.89 -6.42
CA GLY A 86 -2.56 -10.59 -7.39
C GLY A 86 -2.34 -12.06 -7.02
N ILE A 87 -2.07 -12.32 -5.74
CA ILE A 87 -1.91 -13.70 -5.25
C ILE A 87 -3.20 -14.48 -5.41
N THR A 88 -4.33 -13.90 -4.99
CA THR A 88 -5.63 -14.55 -5.07
C THR A 88 -5.99 -14.90 -6.51
N THR A 89 -5.76 -13.97 -7.44
CA THR A 89 -6.02 -14.18 -8.87
C THR A 89 -5.13 -15.30 -9.42
N ALA A 90 -3.84 -15.28 -9.08
CA ALA A 90 -2.89 -16.27 -9.58
C ALA A 90 -3.21 -17.69 -9.11
N VAL A 91 -3.72 -17.85 -7.88
CA VAL A 91 -4.04 -19.18 -7.34
C VAL A 91 -5.45 -19.64 -7.66
N ALA A 92 -6.30 -18.77 -8.21
CA ALA A 92 -7.70 -19.10 -8.50
C ALA A 92 -7.84 -20.21 -9.53
N ASP A 93 -6.86 -20.38 -10.42
CA ASP A 93 -6.89 -21.41 -11.45
C ASP A 93 -6.57 -22.82 -10.93
N HIS A 94 -6.02 -22.92 -9.74
CA HIS A 94 -5.70 -24.21 -9.13
C HIS A 94 -6.92 -24.78 -8.43
N THR A 95 -7.25 -26.04 -8.73
CA THR A 95 -8.41 -26.71 -8.14
C THR A 95 -8.06 -27.42 -6.83
N ASP A 96 -6.79 -27.77 -6.63
CA ASP A 96 -6.32 -28.43 -5.41
C ASP A 96 -5.88 -27.39 -4.38
N VAL A 97 -6.38 -27.51 -3.15
CA VAL A 97 -6.03 -26.62 -2.03
C VAL A 97 -4.53 -26.60 -1.78
N ARG A 98 -3.88 -27.76 -1.88
CA ARG A 98 -2.43 -27.86 -1.68
C ARG A 98 -1.66 -27.08 -2.73
N ASP A 99 -2.05 -27.20 -4.01
CA ASP A 99 -1.43 -26.48 -5.10
C ASP A 99 -1.67 -24.97 -4.97
N ARG A 100 -2.87 -24.58 -4.56
CA ARG A 100 -3.20 -23.17 -4.33
C ARG A 100 -2.34 -22.57 -3.22
N ALA A 101 -2.16 -23.31 -2.13
CA ALA A 101 -1.32 -22.86 -1.01
C ALA A 101 0.15 -22.75 -1.43
N ALA A 102 0.66 -23.75 -2.16
CA ALA A 102 2.04 -23.73 -2.64
C ALA A 102 2.29 -22.58 -3.61
N GLU A 103 1.39 -22.36 -4.56
CA GLU A 103 1.53 -21.26 -5.53
C GLU A 103 1.43 -19.90 -4.85
N GLY A 104 0.47 -19.72 -3.95
CA GLY A 104 0.33 -18.50 -3.19
C GLY A 104 1.57 -18.16 -2.38
N PHE A 105 2.16 -19.18 -1.73
CA PHE A 105 3.39 -19.02 -0.96
C PHE A 105 4.57 -18.66 -1.87
N ALA A 106 4.70 -19.30 -3.02
CA ALA A 106 5.76 -19.02 -3.97
C ALA A 106 5.66 -17.58 -4.50
N ILE A 107 4.47 -17.13 -4.81
CA ILE A 107 4.24 -15.75 -5.27
C ILE A 107 4.58 -14.77 -4.16
N ALA A 108 4.15 -15.04 -2.93
CA ALA A 108 4.46 -14.19 -1.79
C ALA A 108 5.98 -14.07 -1.59
N LEU A 109 6.69 -15.20 -1.61
CA LEU A 109 8.15 -15.19 -1.47
C LEU A 109 8.83 -14.41 -2.60
N ARG A 110 8.37 -14.59 -3.83
CA ARG A 110 8.93 -13.87 -4.97
C ARG A 110 8.72 -12.37 -4.83
N THR A 111 7.51 -11.96 -4.44
CA THR A 111 7.20 -10.55 -4.21
C THR A 111 8.09 -9.96 -3.11
N LEU A 112 8.26 -10.69 -2.00
CA LEU A 112 9.14 -10.26 -0.91
C LEU A 112 10.59 -10.06 -1.36
N ARG A 113 11.06 -10.89 -2.29
CA ARG A 113 12.44 -10.82 -2.76
C ARG A 113 12.67 -9.76 -3.82
N THR A 114 11.67 -9.52 -4.67
CA THR A 114 11.85 -8.71 -5.87
C THR A 114 11.29 -7.29 -5.77
N ASP A 115 10.34 -7.05 -4.86
CA ASP A 115 9.76 -5.72 -4.72
C ASP A 115 10.65 -4.84 -3.83
N PRO A 116 11.25 -3.76 -4.37
CA PRO A 116 12.08 -2.86 -3.58
C PRO A 116 11.35 -2.23 -2.40
N LEU A 117 10.04 -1.99 -2.53
CA LEU A 117 9.25 -1.42 -1.45
C LEU A 117 9.13 -2.39 -0.29
N THR A 118 8.86 -3.65 -0.57
CA THR A 118 8.80 -4.71 0.44
C THR A 118 10.12 -4.82 1.19
N ASN A 119 11.23 -4.84 0.45
CA ASN A 119 12.55 -4.91 1.05
C ASN A 119 12.83 -3.72 1.97
N ARG A 120 12.44 -2.52 1.56
CA ARG A 120 12.61 -1.32 2.38
C ARG A 120 11.79 -1.36 3.65
N ILE A 121 10.56 -1.85 3.58
CA ILE A 121 9.69 -1.96 4.75
C ILE A 121 10.26 -2.97 5.74
N LEU A 122 10.68 -4.15 5.26
CA LEU A 122 11.23 -5.19 6.11
C LEU A 122 12.55 -4.76 6.75
N LEU A 123 13.45 -4.15 5.96
CA LEU A 123 14.74 -3.71 6.48
C LEU A 123 14.62 -2.53 7.43
N ALA A 124 13.62 -1.68 7.24
CA ALA A 124 13.38 -0.56 8.15
C ALA A 124 12.99 -1.06 9.53
N ASP A 125 12.23 -2.16 9.59
CA ASP A 125 11.85 -2.77 10.87
C ASP A 125 13.06 -3.35 11.59
N GLU A 126 14.00 -3.94 10.85
CA GLU A 126 15.23 -4.47 11.44
C GLU A 126 16.20 -3.38 11.89
N GLY A 127 16.24 -2.26 11.15
CA GLY A 127 17.14 -1.15 11.44
C GLY A 127 16.60 -0.19 12.49
N GLY A 128 15.35 -0.33 12.86
CA GLY A 128 14.68 0.55 13.79
C GLY A 128 14.84 0.16 15.25
N GLN A 129 15.89 -0.52 15.62
CA GLN A 129 16.12 -0.95 16.99
C GLN A 129 17.26 -0.19 17.63
N PRO A 130 17.04 1.06 18.05
CA PRO A 130 18.06 1.77 18.79
C PRO A 130 17.94 1.40 20.26
N PHE A 131 18.66 0.47 20.66
CA PHE A 131 18.78 0.17 22.08
C PHE A 131 20.19 0.33 22.52
#